data_a9de0f367ab1f54fd3e2d6e3b42c9248
#
_entry.id   a9de0f367ab1f54fd3e2d6e3b42c9248
#
_cell.length_a   1.000
_cell.length_b   1.000
_cell.length_c   1.000
_cell.angle_alpha   90.00
_cell.angle_beta   90.00
_cell.angle_gamma   90.00
#
_symmetry.space_group_name_H-M   'P 1'
#
loop_
_entity.id
_entity.type
_entity.pdbx_description
1 polymer ?
#
loop_
_entity_poly.entity_id
_entity_poly.type
_entity_poly.pdbx_seq_one_letter_code
_entity_poly.pdbx_strand_id
1 'polypeptide(L)'
;MALYHFSVKQVSRGKGQTVVNSAAYISGQKLYNDYYGQTHDYTKKSGVVFTEILTPEYVPERLTDRETLWNEVEKVEKSKRAQLAYSFDIALQNELTLDENIELARAFCREQFVAHGMIVDLAVHEGKSKNEDEPDNPHFHVLAPIRPFTEDGRWGNKQKREYVLDEDGNRIKDAKGKDIFNAVSTTGWNDPELLKEWRRAWTEKVNEKFRECHMAARIDHRSYKEQGIDLIPTIHEGYEVRAMEKKGIKTIIGELNRAIRQFNQMFICLLYTSPSPRDRTRS
;
A
#
# COMPACT_ATOMS: atom_id res chain seq x y z
N MET A 1 14.79 8.92 -12.42
CA MET A 1 15.16 7.69 -11.65
C MET A 1 13.87 7.03 -11.21
N ALA A 2 13.68 5.77 -11.59
CA ALA A 2 12.47 5.03 -11.24
C ALA A 2 12.29 4.96 -9.71
N LEU A 3 11.07 5.16 -9.24
CA LEU A 3 10.75 5.27 -7.82
C LEU A 3 10.09 3.97 -7.33
N TYR A 4 10.59 3.41 -6.24
CA TYR A 4 9.92 2.34 -5.52
C TYR A 4 9.35 2.86 -4.20
N HIS A 5 8.04 2.72 -4.03
CA HIS A 5 7.36 2.86 -2.75
C HIS A 5 6.18 1.88 -2.71
N PHE A 6 6.07 1.14 -1.62
CA PHE A 6 4.97 0.22 -1.39
C PHE A 6 4.70 0.15 0.11
N SER A 7 3.68 0.84 0.57
CA SER A 7 3.27 0.83 1.98
C SER A 7 1.87 0.27 2.14
N VAL A 8 1.63 -0.38 3.29
CA VAL A 8 0.30 -0.80 3.70
C VAL A 8 0.04 -0.37 5.13
N LYS A 9 -1.15 0.15 5.38
CA LYS A 9 -1.66 0.55 6.68
C LYS A 9 -3.06 -0.02 6.86
N GLN A 10 -3.57 0.04 8.08
CA GLN A 10 -4.96 -0.34 8.36
C GLN A 10 -5.75 0.89 8.78
N VAL A 11 -6.90 1.09 8.13
CA VAL A 11 -7.92 2.03 8.59
C VAL A 11 -8.61 1.43 9.79
N SER A 12 -8.59 2.13 10.93
CA SER A 12 -9.11 1.61 12.19
C SER A 12 -10.01 2.62 12.89
N ARG A 13 -11.21 2.19 13.24
CA ARG A 13 -12.16 2.98 14.03
C ARG A 13 -11.58 3.33 15.41
N GLY A 14 -10.80 2.44 16.01
CA GLY A 14 -10.13 2.70 17.29
C GLY A 14 -9.09 3.82 17.26
N LYS A 15 -8.66 4.26 16.06
CA LYS A 15 -7.80 5.42 15.84
C LYS A 15 -8.59 6.67 15.44
N GLY A 16 -9.91 6.67 15.59
CA GLY A 16 -10.77 7.77 15.15
C GLY A 16 -10.92 7.90 13.63
N GLN A 17 -10.57 6.85 12.87
CA GLN A 17 -10.66 6.84 11.42
C GLN A 17 -11.97 6.20 10.96
N THR A 18 -12.48 6.65 9.81
CA THR A 18 -13.59 6.01 9.10
C THR A 18 -13.15 5.63 7.70
N VAL A 19 -13.64 4.49 7.21
CA VAL A 19 -13.27 4.05 5.87
C VAL A 19 -14.01 4.84 4.79
N VAL A 20 -15.23 5.33 5.07
CA VAL A 20 -15.97 6.23 4.16
C VAL A 20 -15.19 7.53 3.94
N ASN A 21 -14.61 8.13 5.01
CA ASN A 21 -13.75 9.30 4.87
C ASN A 21 -12.49 8.99 4.05
N SER A 22 -11.87 7.83 4.28
CA SER A 22 -10.68 7.42 3.53
C SER A 22 -11.00 7.24 2.04
N ALA A 23 -12.13 6.60 1.72
CA ALA A 23 -12.61 6.40 0.36
C ALA A 23 -12.93 7.72 -0.35
N ALA A 24 -13.65 8.63 0.33
CA ALA A 24 -13.93 9.96 -0.19
C ALA A 24 -12.64 10.73 -0.49
N TYR A 25 -11.65 10.63 0.41
CA TYR A 25 -10.36 11.30 0.25
C TYR A 25 -9.55 10.78 -0.94
N ILE A 26 -9.40 9.46 -1.09
CA ILE A 26 -8.59 8.92 -2.20
C ILE A 26 -9.27 9.10 -3.55
N SER A 27 -10.61 9.02 -3.60
CA SER A 27 -11.38 9.17 -4.84
C SER A 27 -11.68 10.63 -5.22
N GLY A 28 -11.47 11.59 -4.32
CA GLY A 28 -11.86 12.98 -4.55
C GLY A 28 -13.37 13.17 -4.66
N GLN A 29 -14.14 12.32 -4.00
CA GLN A 29 -15.61 12.34 -4.08
C GLN A 29 -16.24 12.89 -2.80
N LYS A 30 -17.55 13.13 -2.90
CA LYS A 30 -18.40 13.46 -1.76
C LYS A 30 -19.19 12.20 -1.39
N LEU A 31 -18.97 11.67 -0.18
CA LEU A 31 -19.63 10.47 0.32
C LEU A 31 -20.31 10.75 1.66
N TYR A 32 -21.50 10.18 1.86
CA TYR A 32 -22.20 10.22 3.14
C TYR A 32 -21.84 8.99 3.98
N ASN A 33 -21.57 9.20 5.25
CA ASN A 33 -21.26 8.14 6.20
C ASN A 33 -22.48 7.89 7.11
N ASP A 34 -23.18 6.79 6.89
CA ASP A 34 -24.38 6.39 7.65
C ASP A 34 -24.06 6.14 9.12
N TYR A 35 -22.89 5.59 9.43
CA TYR A 35 -22.51 5.21 10.80
C TYR A 35 -22.34 6.43 11.71
N TYR A 36 -21.80 7.54 11.16
CA TYR A 36 -21.56 8.78 11.91
C TYR A 36 -22.55 9.89 11.58
N GLY A 37 -23.41 9.72 10.58
CA GLY A 37 -24.39 10.72 10.14
C GLY A 37 -23.74 11.98 9.57
N GLN A 38 -22.62 11.86 8.88
CA GLN A 38 -21.85 13.00 8.37
C GLN A 38 -21.39 12.80 6.91
N THR A 39 -21.27 13.91 6.19
CA THR A 39 -20.75 13.91 4.82
C THR A 39 -19.27 14.25 4.81
N HIS A 40 -18.50 13.50 4.03
CA HIS A 40 -17.11 13.79 3.70
C HIS A 40 -17.04 14.29 2.26
N ASP A 41 -16.57 15.51 2.05
CA ASP A 41 -16.54 16.15 0.73
C ASP A 41 -15.12 16.54 0.35
N TYR A 42 -14.59 15.82 -0.65
CA TYR A 42 -13.27 16.04 -1.23
C TYR A 42 -13.33 16.39 -2.72
N THR A 43 -14.47 16.86 -3.22
CA THR A 43 -14.67 17.23 -4.65
C THR A 43 -13.74 18.35 -5.12
N LYS A 44 -13.20 19.15 -4.20
CA LYS A 44 -12.19 20.19 -4.49
C LYS A 44 -10.75 19.66 -4.56
N LYS A 45 -10.53 18.36 -4.27
CA LYS A 45 -9.20 17.76 -4.34
C LYS A 45 -8.80 17.58 -5.80
N SER A 46 -7.66 18.18 -6.17
CA SER A 46 -7.05 18.01 -7.49
C SER A 46 -6.13 16.79 -7.54
N GLY A 47 -5.80 16.35 -8.74
CA GLY A 47 -4.80 15.31 -8.99
C GLY A 47 -5.31 13.87 -8.93
N VAL A 48 -6.59 13.64 -8.66
CA VAL A 48 -7.23 12.32 -8.84
C VAL A 48 -7.57 12.18 -10.32
N VAL A 49 -6.94 11.24 -11.01
CA VAL A 49 -7.06 11.10 -12.48
C VAL A 49 -7.82 9.85 -12.90
N PHE A 50 -7.90 8.85 -12.03
CA PHE A 50 -8.64 7.63 -12.30
C PHE A 50 -9.14 7.00 -11.00
N THR A 51 -10.34 6.42 -11.02
CA THR A 51 -10.90 5.63 -9.91
C THR A 51 -11.75 4.49 -10.44
N GLU A 52 -11.61 3.30 -9.83
CA GLU A 52 -12.39 2.12 -10.20
C GLU A 52 -12.56 1.22 -8.96
N ILE A 53 -13.72 0.57 -8.84
CA ILE A 53 -13.88 -0.53 -7.90
C ILE A 53 -13.78 -1.84 -8.67
N LEU A 54 -12.80 -2.66 -8.32
CA LEU A 54 -12.56 -3.98 -8.89
C LEU A 54 -13.05 -5.06 -7.92
N THR A 55 -13.82 -6.00 -8.42
CA THR A 55 -14.44 -7.05 -7.59
C THR A 55 -14.24 -8.42 -8.20
N PRO A 56 -14.17 -9.48 -7.38
CA PRO A 56 -14.43 -10.85 -7.83
C PRO A 56 -15.81 -10.98 -8.48
N GLU A 57 -15.98 -11.93 -9.39
CA GLU A 57 -17.23 -12.12 -10.18
C GLU A 57 -18.46 -12.42 -9.32
N TYR A 58 -18.27 -13.06 -8.16
CA TYR A 58 -19.37 -13.39 -7.25
C TYR A 58 -19.85 -12.21 -6.39
N VAL A 59 -19.16 -11.08 -6.44
CA VAL A 59 -19.54 -9.88 -5.68
C VAL A 59 -20.67 -9.15 -6.42
N PRO A 60 -21.77 -8.82 -5.76
CA PRO A 60 -22.91 -8.17 -6.40
C PRO A 60 -22.57 -6.75 -6.87
N GLU A 61 -23.10 -6.36 -8.02
CA GLU A 61 -22.87 -5.06 -8.68
C GLU A 61 -23.08 -3.86 -7.75
N ARG A 62 -24.03 -3.92 -6.80
CA ARG A 62 -24.25 -2.83 -5.82
C ARG A 62 -23.00 -2.47 -5.01
N LEU A 63 -22.04 -3.37 -4.84
CA LEU A 63 -20.77 -3.12 -4.15
C LEU A 63 -19.71 -2.50 -5.07
N THR A 64 -20.01 -2.22 -6.33
CA THR A 64 -19.20 -1.36 -7.19
C THR A 64 -19.53 0.13 -7.01
N ASP A 65 -20.62 0.44 -6.28
CA ASP A 65 -20.86 1.80 -5.79
C ASP A 65 -20.06 2.06 -4.51
N ARG A 66 -19.25 3.11 -4.53
CA ARG A 66 -18.28 3.40 -3.47
C ARG A 66 -18.95 3.73 -2.13
N GLU A 67 -20.02 4.51 -2.14
CA GLU A 67 -20.74 4.88 -0.92
C GLU A 67 -21.42 3.66 -0.30
N THR A 68 -22.06 2.84 -1.10
CA THR A 68 -22.68 1.58 -0.67
C THR A 68 -21.65 0.63 -0.09
N LEU A 69 -20.54 0.37 -0.80
CA LEU A 69 -19.49 -0.54 -0.34
C LEU A 69 -18.98 -0.16 1.05
N TRP A 70 -18.57 1.10 1.20
CA TRP A 70 -17.89 1.51 2.43
C TRP A 70 -18.83 1.71 3.61
N ASN A 71 -20.10 2.07 3.38
CA ASN A 71 -21.13 2.06 4.42
C ASN A 71 -21.49 0.63 4.87
N GLU A 72 -21.52 -0.35 3.96
CA GLU A 72 -21.69 -1.75 4.37
C GLU A 72 -20.52 -2.25 5.22
N VAL A 73 -19.28 -1.90 4.88
CA VAL A 73 -18.09 -2.25 5.68
C VAL A 73 -18.19 -1.63 7.07
N GLU A 74 -18.55 -0.34 7.20
CA GLU A 74 -18.76 0.30 8.50
C GLU A 74 -19.85 -0.40 9.32
N LYS A 75 -20.95 -0.79 8.68
CA LYS A 75 -22.12 -1.42 9.32
C LYS A 75 -21.83 -2.84 9.81
N VAL A 76 -21.09 -3.64 9.03
CA VAL A 76 -20.82 -5.04 9.40
C VAL A 76 -19.80 -5.13 10.54
N GLU A 77 -18.96 -4.12 10.70
CA GLU A 77 -17.93 -4.05 11.74
C GLU A 77 -18.49 -3.47 13.05
N LYS A 78 -18.90 -4.34 13.97
CA LYS A 78 -19.59 -3.93 15.19
C LYS A 78 -18.70 -3.35 16.29
N SER A 79 -17.40 -3.67 16.28
CA SER A 79 -16.48 -3.25 17.35
C SER A 79 -16.13 -1.76 17.24
N LYS A 80 -16.08 -1.06 18.38
CA LYS A 80 -15.58 0.32 18.47
C LYS A 80 -14.08 0.43 18.13
N ARG A 81 -13.34 -0.67 18.11
CA ARG A 81 -11.92 -0.74 17.73
C ARG A 81 -11.70 -1.52 16.43
N ALA A 82 -12.75 -1.65 15.61
CA ALA A 82 -12.65 -2.44 14.39
C ALA A 82 -11.57 -1.92 13.44
N GLN A 83 -10.83 -2.84 12.87
CA GLN A 83 -10.02 -2.61 11.68
C GLN A 83 -10.96 -2.78 10.47
N LEU A 84 -11.03 -1.77 9.62
CA LEU A 84 -12.05 -1.65 8.56
C LEU A 84 -11.50 -2.08 7.21
N ALA A 85 -10.34 -1.55 6.83
CA ALA A 85 -9.74 -1.80 5.53
C ALA A 85 -8.21 -1.81 5.61
N TYR A 86 -7.57 -2.50 4.68
CA TYR A 86 -6.20 -2.23 4.27
C TYR A 86 -6.18 -0.98 3.40
N SER A 87 -5.16 -0.15 3.58
CA SER A 87 -4.88 1.02 2.76
C SER A 87 -3.47 0.92 2.24
N PHE A 88 -3.35 0.72 0.95
CA PHE A 88 -2.07 0.68 0.24
C PHE A 88 -1.78 2.05 -0.38
N ASP A 89 -0.50 2.38 -0.45
CA ASP A 89 0.04 3.53 -1.14
C ASP A 89 1.26 3.06 -1.92
N ILE A 90 1.18 3.11 -3.25
CA ILE A 90 2.12 2.47 -4.15
C ILE A 90 2.54 3.47 -5.23
N ALA A 91 3.86 3.68 -5.39
CA ALA A 91 4.39 4.59 -6.39
C ALA A 91 4.19 4.05 -7.81
N LEU A 92 3.82 4.95 -8.70
CA LEU A 92 3.84 4.78 -10.15
C LEU A 92 5.12 5.38 -10.74
N GLN A 93 5.31 5.27 -12.04
CA GLN A 93 6.57 5.59 -12.69
C GLN A 93 6.45 6.85 -13.54
N ASN A 94 7.35 7.83 -13.33
CA ASN A 94 7.42 9.04 -14.14
C ASN A 94 7.88 8.76 -15.58
N GLU A 95 8.52 7.63 -15.80
CA GLU A 95 9.02 7.18 -17.10
C GLU A 95 7.90 6.66 -18.02
N LEU A 96 6.74 6.31 -17.45
CA LEU A 96 5.58 5.78 -18.19
C LEU A 96 4.53 6.88 -18.37
N THR A 97 3.74 6.75 -19.42
CA THR A 97 2.56 7.60 -19.64
C THR A 97 1.50 7.36 -18.56
N LEU A 98 0.56 8.29 -18.40
CA LEU A 98 -0.54 8.13 -17.45
C LEU A 98 -1.37 6.88 -17.73
N ASP A 99 -1.71 6.63 -19.00
CA ASP A 99 -2.51 5.47 -19.40
C ASP A 99 -1.78 4.15 -19.11
N GLU A 100 -0.47 4.07 -19.38
CA GLU A 100 0.34 2.90 -19.04
C GLU A 100 0.41 2.66 -17.54
N ASN A 101 0.53 3.71 -16.73
CA ASN A 101 0.50 3.63 -15.28
C ASN A 101 -0.87 3.16 -14.75
N ILE A 102 -1.98 3.63 -15.33
CA ILE A 102 -3.34 3.19 -14.97
C ILE A 102 -3.51 1.70 -15.27
N GLU A 103 -3.15 1.27 -16.50
CA GLU A 103 -3.24 -0.14 -16.89
C GLU A 103 -2.37 -1.05 -16.01
N LEU A 104 -1.16 -0.60 -15.67
CA LEU A 104 -0.25 -1.32 -14.80
C LEU A 104 -0.85 -1.50 -13.40
N ALA A 105 -1.42 -0.43 -12.81
CA ALA A 105 -2.07 -0.48 -11.51
C ALA A 105 -3.32 -1.40 -11.52
N ARG A 106 -4.16 -1.30 -12.55
CA ARG A 106 -5.36 -2.14 -12.71
C ARG A 106 -5.00 -3.62 -12.83
N ALA A 107 -4.03 -3.95 -13.70
CA ALA A 107 -3.57 -5.31 -13.90
C ALA A 107 -3.00 -5.90 -12.60
N PHE A 108 -2.15 -5.14 -11.89
CA PHE A 108 -1.62 -5.55 -10.58
C PHE A 108 -2.73 -5.81 -9.56
N CYS A 109 -3.70 -4.91 -9.42
CA CYS A 109 -4.81 -5.08 -8.50
C CYS A 109 -5.66 -6.31 -8.83
N ARG A 110 -5.92 -6.58 -10.11
CA ARG A 110 -6.67 -7.77 -10.53
C ARG A 110 -5.94 -9.07 -10.21
N GLU A 111 -4.65 -9.12 -10.52
CA GLU A 111 -3.84 -10.33 -10.34
C GLU A 111 -3.51 -10.61 -8.87
N GLN A 112 -3.21 -9.57 -8.08
CA GLN A 112 -2.67 -9.73 -6.73
C GLN A 112 -3.71 -9.58 -5.63
N PHE A 113 -4.79 -8.87 -5.86
CA PHE A 113 -5.81 -8.64 -4.85
C PHE A 113 -7.16 -9.29 -5.21
N VAL A 114 -7.71 -8.97 -6.39
CA VAL A 114 -9.02 -9.49 -6.80
C VAL A 114 -9.00 -11.01 -6.98
N ALA A 115 -7.95 -11.55 -7.61
CA ALA A 115 -7.77 -13.00 -7.77
C ALA A 115 -7.67 -13.74 -6.42
N HIS A 116 -7.31 -13.04 -5.34
CA HIS A 116 -7.32 -13.58 -3.97
C HIS A 116 -8.61 -13.26 -3.20
N GLY A 117 -9.65 -12.85 -3.89
CA GLY A 117 -10.98 -12.60 -3.32
C GLY A 117 -11.17 -11.24 -2.64
N MET A 118 -10.24 -10.29 -2.83
CA MET A 118 -10.37 -8.95 -2.28
C MET A 118 -11.24 -8.07 -3.17
N ILE A 119 -12.11 -7.26 -2.56
CA ILE A 119 -12.72 -6.09 -3.21
C ILE A 119 -11.69 -4.96 -3.15
N VAL A 120 -11.47 -4.26 -4.25
CA VAL A 120 -10.45 -3.23 -4.39
C VAL A 120 -11.08 -1.91 -4.82
N ASP A 121 -10.94 -0.88 -4.02
CA ASP A 121 -11.21 0.50 -4.41
C ASP A 121 -9.89 1.16 -4.80
N LEU A 122 -9.68 1.30 -6.10
CA LEU A 122 -8.47 1.84 -6.73
C LEU A 122 -8.64 3.33 -7.04
N ALA A 123 -7.66 4.14 -6.69
CA ALA A 123 -7.58 5.54 -7.08
C ALA A 123 -6.16 5.89 -7.51
N VAL A 124 -5.99 6.44 -8.71
CA VAL A 124 -4.72 6.89 -9.26
C VAL A 124 -4.61 8.40 -9.13
N HIS A 125 -3.48 8.85 -8.60
CA HIS A 125 -3.16 10.25 -8.42
C HIS A 125 -1.94 10.64 -9.27
N GLU A 126 -2.06 11.73 -9.99
CA GLU A 126 -0.99 12.24 -10.84
C GLU A 126 0.21 12.75 -10.04
N GLY A 127 -0.04 13.22 -8.83
CA GLY A 127 1.02 13.65 -7.89
C GLY A 127 1.92 14.76 -8.42
N LYS A 128 1.39 15.68 -9.26
CA LYS A 128 2.16 16.78 -9.82
C LYS A 128 2.85 17.61 -8.75
N SER A 129 4.14 17.80 -8.90
CA SER A 129 4.89 18.70 -8.05
C SER A 129 4.48 20.15 -8.32
N LYS A 130 4.43 20.95 -7.26
CA LYS A 130 4.24 22.42 -7.38
C LYS A 130 5.57 23.14 -7.63
N ASN A 131 6.68 22.43 -7.53
CA ASN A 131 8.02 22.94 -7.74
C ASN A 131 8.59 22.24 -8.98
N GLU A 132 8.97 22.99 -9.99
CA GLU A 132 9.52 22.46 -11.25
C GLU A 132 10.83 21.72 -11.06
N ASP A 133 11.57 21.98 -9.98
CA ASP A 133 12.81 21.29 -9.64
C ASP A 133 12.58 19.94 -8.94
N GLU A 134 11.35 19.62 -8.54
CA GLU A 134 11.00 18.35 -7.91
C GLU A 134 10.26 17.44 -8.90
N PRO A 135 10.62 16.17 -9.02
CA PRO A 135 9.90 15.24 -9.89
C PRO A 135 8.46 15.04 -9.39
N ASP A 136 7.57 14.79 -10.33
CA ASP A 136 6.21 14.34 -10.02
C ASP A 136 6.27 13.05 -9.19
N ASN A 137 5.25 12.83 -8.38
CA ASN A 137 5.10 11.64 -7.56
C ASN A 137 3.77 10.93 -7.90
N PRO A 138 3.66 10.38 -9.12
CA PRO A 138 2.48 9.61 -9.47
C PRO A 138 2.39 8.38 -8.57
N HIS A 139 1.20 8.10 -8.07
CA HIS A 139 0.95 6.98 -7.16
C HIS A 139 -0.49 6.52 -7.23
N PHE A 140 -0.73 5.32 -6.77
CA PHE A 140 -2.09 4.85 -6.61
C PHE A 140 -2.35 4.37 -5.19
N HIS A 141 -3.58 4.61 -4.77
CA HIS A 141 -4.12 4.11 -3.53
C HIS A 141 -5.03 2.93 -3.79
N VAL A 142 -4.98 1.98 -2.89
CA VAL A 142 -5.96 0.88 -2.81
C VAL A 142 -6.56 0.86 -1.42
N LEU A 143 -7.88 0.87 -1.33
CA LEU A 143 -8.59 0.46 -0.13
C LEU A 143 -9.23 -0.91 -0.38
N ALA A 144 -9.03 -1.84 0.55
CA ALA A 144 -9.62 -3.17 0.47
C ALA A 144 -10.18 -3.57 1.84
N PRO A 145 -11.46 -4.00 1.92
CA PRO A 145 -12.04 -4.47 3.18
C PRO A 145 -11.22 -5.60 3.79
N ILE A 146 -11.00 -5.57 5.11
CA ILE A 146 -10.31 -6.67 5.80
C ILE A 146 -11.20 -7.92 5.90
N ARG A 147 -12.51 -7.71 5.89
CA ARG A 147 -13.51 -8.78 5.89
C ARG A 147 -13.75 -9.27 4.47
N PRO A 148 -13.65 -10.57 4.19
CA PRO A 148 -13.95 -11.09 2.87
C PRO A 148 -15.45 -11.00 2.58
N PHE A 149 -15.81 -10.82 1.32
CA PHE A 149 -17.12 -11.11 0.81
C PHE A 149 -17.10 -12.53 0.25
N THR A 150 -18.09 -13.34 0.54
CA THR A 150 -18.10 -14.77 0.23
C THR A 150 -19.03 -15.08 -0.95
N GLU A 151 -18.80 -16.20 -1.62
CA GLU A 151 -19.59 -16.64 -2.78
C GLU A 151 -21.09 -16.86 -2.46
N ASP A 152 -21.41 -17.08 -1.18
CA ASP A 152 -22.81 -17.17 -0.72
C ASP A 152 -23.50 -15.79 -0.55
N GLY A 153 -22.86 -14.71 -1.04
CA GLY A 153 -23.45 -13.37 -1.08
C GLY A 153 -23.43 -12.61 0.24
N ARG A 154 -22.52 -12.94 1.16
CA ARG A 154 -22.42 -12.33 2.50
C ARG A 154 -21.03 -11.91 2.87
N TRP A 155 -20.94 -11.01 3.84
CA TRP A 155 -19.67 -10.69 4.50
C TRP A 155 -19.26 -11.85 5.40
N GLY A 156 -18.13 -12.47 5.09
CA GLY A 156 -17.55 -13.58 5.86
C GLY A 156 -16.95 -13.13 7.19
N ASN A 157 -16.34 -14.05 7.92
CA ASN A 157 -15.62 -13.76 9.15
C ASN A 157 -14.14 -13.46 8.85
N LYS A 158 -13.53 -12.53 9.59
CA LYS A 158 -12.09 -12.25 9.49
C LYS A 158 -11.24 -13.39 10.05
N GLN A 159 -11.78 -14.09 11.06
CA GLN A 159 -11.09 -15.13 11.79
C GLN A 159 -12.03 -16.29 12.08
N LYS A 160 -11.50 -17.49 12.11
CA LYS A 160 -12.15 -18.70 12.62
C LYS A 160 -11.46 -19.14 13.92
N ARG A 161 -12.19 -19.88 14.76
CA ARG A 161 -11.64 -20.51 15.94
C ARG A 161 -11.12 -21.90 15.59
N GLU A 162 -9.85 -22.14 15.80
CA GLU A 162 -9.26 -23.47 15.76
C GLU A 162 -9.04 -23.92 17.19
N TYR A 163 -9.87 -24.86 17.66
CA TYR A 163 -9.82 -25.36 19.04
C TYR A 163 -8.57 -26.19 19.24
N VAL A 164 -7.92 -26.03 20.39
CA VAL A 164 -6.82 -26.87 20.80
C VAL A 164 -7.41 -28.18 21.30
N LEU A 165 -6.92 -29.29 20.74
CA LEU A 165 -7.39 -30.63 21.04
C LEU A 165 -6.32 -31.38 21.86
N ASP A 166 -6.77 -32.29 22.73
CA ASP A 166 -5.93 -33.28 23.39
C ASP A 166 -5.60 -34.47 22.46
N GLU A 167 -4.86 -35.46 22.96
CA GLU A 167 -4.47 -36.65 22.20
C GLU A 167 -5.67 -37.50 21.75
N ASP A 168 -6.81 -37.43 22.46
CA ASP A 168 -8.05 -38.10 22.18
C ASP A 168 -8.99 -37.33 21.23
N GLY A 169 -8.59 -36.11 20.82
CA GLY A 169 -9.37 -35.24 19.94
C GLY A 169 -10.43 -34.38 20.65
N ASN A 170 -10.44 -34.33 22.00
CA ASN A 170 -11.35 -33.49 22.77
C ASN A 170 -10.79 -32.07 22.92
N ARG A 171 -11.69 -31.09 23.06
CA ARG A 171 -11.28 -29.68 23.27
C ARG A 171 -10.68 -29.47 24.66
N ILE A 172 -9.49 -28.94 24.71
CA ILE A 172 -8.83 -28.54 25.95
C ILE A 172 -9.52 -27.28 26.51
N LYS A 173 -9.76 -27.29 27.84
CA LYS A 173 -10.37 -26.18 28.55
C LYS A 173 -9.37 -25.47 29.45
N ASP A 174 -9.56 -24.15 29.62
CA ASP A 174 -8.80 -23.37 30.57
C ASP A 174 -9.25 -23.65 32.03
N ALA A 175 -8.56 -23.05 33.02
CA ALA A 175 -8.88 -23.19 34.45
C ALA A 175 -10.30 -22.71 34.80
N LYS A 176 -10.99 -22.00 33.93
CA LYS A 176 -12.36 -21.51 34.06
C LYS A 176 -13.39 -22.35 33.31
N GLY A 177 -12.97 -23.50 32.73
CA GLY A 177 -13.82 -24.40 31.98
C GLY A 177 -14.18 -23.92 30.55
N LYS A 178 -13.50 -22.92 30.01
CA LYS A 178 -13.71 -22.42 28.64
C LYS A 178 -12.78 -23.12 27.66
N ASP A 179 -13.30 -23.47 26.49
CA ASP A 179 -12.50 -24.08 25.42
C ASP A 179 -11.36 -23.14 25.01
N ILE A 180 -10.15 -23.67 24.95
CA ILE A 180 -8.96 -22.98 24.42
C ILE A 180 -8.99 -23.07 22.90
N PHE A 181 -8.78 -21.94 22.22
CA PHE A 181 -8.71 -21.86 20.76
C PHE A 181 -7.69 -20.84 20.29
N ASN A 182 -7.17 -21.04 19.09
CA ASN A 182 -6.40 -20.07 18.33
C ASN A 182 -7.34 -19.33 17.39
N ALA A 183 -7.19 -18.00 17.32
CA ALA A 183 -7.89 -17.18 16.34
C ALA A 183 -7.05 -17.13 15.04
N VAL A 184 -7.49 -17.86 14.02
CA VAL A 184 -6.77 -17.98 12.75
C VAL A 184 -7.46 -17.14 11.67
N SER A 185 -6.69 -16.41 10.87
CA SER A 185 -7.21 -15.65 9.73
C SER A 185 -7.95 -16.57 8.75
N THR A 186 -9.09 -16.12 8.22
CA THR A 186 -9.83 -16.88 7.20
C THR A 186 -9.30 -16.65 5.79
N THR A 187 -8.54 -15.56 5.57
CA THR A 187 -8.09 -15.13 4.24
C THR A 187 -6.58 -15.22 4.05
N GLY A 188 -5.81 -15.20 5.13
CA GLY A 188 -4.35 -15.09 5.06
C GLY A 188 -3.82 -13.73 4.61
N TRP A 189 -4.67 -12.73 4.31
CA TRP A 189 -4.25 -11.43 3.78
C TRP A 189 -3.36 -10.60 4.71
N ASN A 190 -3.26 -10.98 5.97
CA ASN A 190 -2.37 -10.38 6.97
C ASN A 190 -1.05 -11.14 7.14
N ASP A 191 -0.76 -12.14 6.31
CA ASP A 191 0.49 -12.87 6.35
C ASP A 191 1.64 -11.94 5.90
N PRO A 192 2.72 -11.81 6.71
CA PRO A 192 3.89 -11.03 6.33
C PRO A 192 4.57 -11.52 5.04
N GLU A 193 4.53 -12.81 4.75
CA GLU A 193 5.11 -13.36 3.52
C GLU A 193 4.31 -12.92 2.29
N LEU A 194 2.98 -12.87 2.38
CA LEU A 194 2.13 -12.37 1.31
C LEU A 194 2.44 -10.91 0.96
N LEU A 195 2.75 -10.09 1.97
CA LEU A 195 3.18 -8.70 1.73
C LEU A 195 4.52 -8.63 0.96
N LYS A 196 5.45 -9.54 1.25
CA LYS A 196 6.71 -9.62 0.49
C LYS A 196 6.47 -10.07 -0.95
N GLU A 197 5.56 -11.01 -1.15
CA GLU A 197 5.14 -11.46 -2.48
C GLU A 197 4.51 -10.34 -3.30
N TRP A 198 3.60 -9.55 -2.72
CA TRP A 198 3.01 -8.39 -3.40
C TRP A 198 4.06 -7.34 -3.79
N ARG A 199 5.03 -7.06 -2.91
CA ARG A 199 6.15 -6.14 -3.21
C ARG A 199 7.01 -6.65 -4.35
N ARG A 200 7.32 -7.95 -4.35
CA ARG A 200 8.06 -8.60 -5.44
C ARG A 200 7.27 -8.54 -6.74
N ALA A 201 6.00 -8.96 -6.73
CA ALA A 201 5.14 -8.95 -7.89
C ALA A 201 4.99 -7.56 -8.53
N TRP A 202 4.85 -6.50 -7.68
CA TRP A 202 4.86 -5.13 -8.18
C TRP A 202 6.17 -4.77 -8.87
N THR A 203 7.30 -5.11 -8.26
CA THR A 203 8.62 -4.86 -8.83
C THR A 203 8.82 -5.58 -10.18
N GLU A 204 8.43 -6.84 -10.25
CA GLU A 204 8.53 -7.65 -11.47
C GLU A 204 7.68 -7.06 -12.59
N LYS A 205 6.42 -6.70 -12.28
CA LYS A 205 5.47 -6.13 -13.23
C LYS A 205 5.95 -4.78 -13.81
N VAL A 206 6.44 -3.87 -12.95
CA VAL A 206 7.01 -2.59 -13.40
C VAL A 206 8.25 -2.82 -14.26
N ASN A 207 9.15 -3.70 -13.83
CA ASN A 207 10.38 -3.98 -14.57
C ASN A 207 10.13 -4.70 -15.89
N GLU A 208 9.06 -5.49 -16.00
CA GLU A 208 8.61 -6.08 -17.25
C GLU A 208 8.11 -4.99 -18.22
N LYS A 209 7.26 -4.08 -17.72
CA LYS A 209 6.79 -2.95 -18.50
C LYS A 209 7.94 -2.08 -19.02
N PHE A 210 8.95 -1.81 -18.20
CA PHE A 210 10.14 -1.09 -18.63
C PHE A 210 10.91 -1.84 -19.73
N ARG A 211 10.98 -3.18 -19.68
CA ARG A 211 11.60 -3.98 -20.75
C ARG A 211 10.81 -3.88 -22.07
N GLU A 212 9.48 -3.99 -21.99
CA GLU A 212 8.59 -3.84 -23.14
C GLU A 212 8.76 -2.47 -23.82
N CYS A 213 8.91 -1.42 -23.02
CA CYS A 213 9.15 -0.05 -23.49
C CYS A 213 10.62 0.23 -23.84
N HIS A 214 11.51 -0.78 -23.84
CA HIS A 214 12.96 -0.64 -24.11
C HIS A 214 13.66 0.37 -23.18
N MET A 215 13.17 0.56 -21.97
CA MET A 215 13.75 1.47 -20.98
C MET A 215 14.81 0.76 -20.14
N ALA A 216 15.89 1.47 -19.79
CA ALA A 216 16.94 0.97 -18.90
C ALA A 216 16.59 1.08 -17.40
N ALA A 217 15.56 1.88 -17.07
CA ALA A 217 15.10 2.07 -15.70
C ALA A 217 14.68 0.74 -15.05
N ARG A 218 14.97 0.60 -13.75
CA ARG A 218 14.54 -0.57 -12.95
C ARG A 218 14.23 -0.12 -11.53
N ILE A 219 13.29 -0.81 -10.89
CA ILE A 219 12.99 -0.70 -9.46
C ILE A 219 13.36 -1.99 -8.74
N ASP A 220 13.62 -1.90 -7.44
CA ASP A 220 13.88 -3.05 -6.56
C ASP A 220 13.15 -2.85 -5.23
N HIS A 221 12.44 -3.88 -4.76
CA HIS A 221 11.68 -3.85 -3.51
C HIS A 221 12.54 -4.16 -2.28
N ARG A 222 13.73 -4.71 -2.48
CA ARG A 222 14.64 -5.12 -1.41
C ARG A 222 15.33 -3.89 -0.81
N SER A 223 15.66 -3.97 0.48
CA SER A 223 16.51 -2.96 1.11
C SER A 223 17.92 -2.95 0.49
N TYR A 224 18.65 -1.84 0.60
CA TYR A 224 20.04 -1.77 0.13
C TYR A 224 20.91 -2.91 0.68
N LYS A 225 20.70 -3.27 1.95
CA LYS A 225 21.41 -4.37 2.59
C LYS A 225 21.13 -5.71 1.89
N GLU A 226 19.88 -6.01 1.55
CA GLU A 226 19.48 -7.23 0.84
C GLU A 226 19.95 -7.24 -0.61
N GLN A 227 20.14 -6.06 -1.21
CA GLN A 227 20.72 -5.90 -2.54
C GLN A 227 22.25 -6.01 -2.53
N GLY A 228 22.90 -6.03 -1.37
CA GLY A 228 24.36 -5.98 -1.24
C GLY A 228 24.96 -4.62 -1.59
N ILE A 229 24.19 -3.55 -1.44
CA ILE A 229 24.59 -2.17 -1.75
C ILE A 229 24.93 -1.46 -0.45
N ASP A 230 26.15 -0.94 -0.32
CA ASP A 230 26.64 -0.24 0.86
C ASP A 230 26.19 1.25 0.90
N LEU A 231 24.91 1.50 0.60
CA LEU A 231 24.31 2.82 0.73
C LEU A 231 23.48 2.91 2.01
N ILE A 232 23.44 4.10 2.60
CA ILE A 232 22.63 4.38 3.78
C ILE A 232 21.24 4.80 3.33
N PRO A 233 20.16 4.15 3.80
CA PRO A 233 18.80 4.57 3.49
C PRO A 233 18.46 5.89 4.18
N THR A 234 17.72 6.77 3.51
CA THR A 234 17.17 7.98 4.13
C THR A 234 16.07 7.63 5.12
N ILE A 235 15.89 8.48 6.12
CA ILE A 235 14.83 8.34 7.13
C ILE A 235 13.54 8.94 6.57
N HIS A 236 12.41 8.24 6.76
CA HIS A 236 11.11 8.73 6.34
C HIS A 236 10.75 10.07 7.00
N GLU A 237 10.53 11.08 6.18
CA GLU A 237 10.04 12.38 6.61
C GLU A 237 8.51 12.33 6.71
N GLY A 238 7.96 12.42 7.93
CA GLY A 238 6.53 12.57 8.13
C GLY A 238 5.99 13.88 7.56
N TYR A 239 4.66 14.01 7.48
CA TYR A 239 3.99 15.22 6.96
C TYR A 239 4.47 16.51 7.65
N GLU A 240 4.63 16.49 8.97
CA GLU A 240 5.04 17.66 9.76
C GLU A 240 6.45 18.14 9.38
N VAL A 241 7.40 17.19 9.29
CA VAL A 241 8.79 17.47 8.89
C VAL A 241 8.82 18.09 7.50
N ARG A 242 8.12 17.48 6.52
CA ARG A 242 8.02 18.00 5.16
C ARG A 242 7.39 19.40 5.13
N ALA A 243 6.36 19.64 5.92
CA ALA A 243 5.71 20.96 6.00
C ALA A 243 6.63 22.03 6.59
N MET A 244 7.46 21.68 7.56
CA MET A 244 8.47 22.58 8.15
C MET A 244 9.59 22.88 7.16
N GLU A 245 10.17 21.86 6.52
CA GLU A 245 11.23 21.99 5.50
C GLU A 245 10.76 22.85 4.32
N LYS A 246 9.50 22.69 3.85
CA LYS A 246 8.90 23.54 2.82
C LYS A 246 8.80 25.03 3.21
N LYS A 247 8.72 25.32 4.49
CA LYS A 247 8.73 26.69 5.03
C LYS A 247 10.17 27.22 5.28
N GLY A 248 11.19 26.47 4.88
CA GLY A 248 12.59 26.82 5.11
C GLY A 248 13.08 26.55 6.55
N ILE A 249 12.28 25.86 7.37
CA ILE A 249 12.65 25.49 8.74
C ILE A 249 13.43 24.18 8.67
N LYS A 250 14.72 24.25 8.99
CA LYS A 250 15.59 23.06 9.02
C LYS A 250 15.21 22.15 10.18
N THR A 251 14.97 20.89 9.88
CA THR A 251 14.65 19.87 10.87
C THR A 251 15.82 18.90 11.05
N ILE A 252 15.90 18.22 12.21
CA ILE A 252 16.94 17.24 12.47
C ILE A 252 16.89 16.10 11.42
N ILE A 253 15.69 15.61 11.09
CA ILE A 253 15.51 14.54 10.09
C ILE A 253 15.90 15.04 8.70
N GLY A 254 15.52 16.28 8.34
CA GLY A 254 15.89 16.89 7.05
C GLY A 254 17.40 17.05 6.91
N GLU A 255 18.10 17.57 7.94
CA GLU A 255 19.56 17.71 7.93
C GLU A 255 20.24 16.32 7.84
N LEU A 256 19.77 15.34 8.61
CA LEU A 256 20.32 13.99 8.54
C LEU A 256 20.14 13.37 7.16
N ASN A 257 18.97 13.54 6.54
CA ASN A 257 18.74 13.05 5.17
C ASN A 257 19.61 13.76 4.12
N ARG A 258 19.87 15.06 4.30
CA ARG A 258 20.84 15.79 3.45
C ARG A 258 22.25 15.21 3.59
N ALA A 259 22.69 14.97 4.81
CA ALA A 259 24.01 14.35 5.07
C ALA A 259 24.09 12.93 4.48
N ILE A 260 23.06 12.10 4.65
CA ILE A 260 23.00 10.75 4.07
C ILE A 260 23.09 10.81 2.54
N ARG A 261 22.33 11.69 1.89
CA ARG A 261 22.38 11.85 0.42
C ARG A 261 23.76 12.27 -0.06
N GLN A 262 24.37 13.22 0.63
CA GLN A 262 25.74 13.67 0.32
C GLN A 262 26.77 12.55 0.49
N PHE A 263 26.70 11.80 1.58
CA PHE A 263 27.56 10.65 1.82
C PHE A 263 27.41 9.59 0.73
N ASN A 264 26.18 9.20 0.41
CA ASN A 264 25.90 8.20 -0.62
C ASN A 264 26.42 8.64 -2.00
N GLN A 265 26.27 9.93 -2.33
CA GLN A 265 26.80 10.47 -3.59
C GLN A 265 28.32 10.41 -3.65
N MET A 266 28.99 10.78 -2.56
CA MET A 266 30.46 10.65 -2.47
C MET A 266 30.90 9.19 -2.60
N PHE A 267 30.21 8.27 -1.94
CA PHE A 267 30.51 6.83 -1.99
C PHE A 267 30.37 6.28 -3.41
N ILE A 268 29.28 6.63 -4.12
CA ILE A 268 29.07 6.26 -5.52
C ILE A 268 30.18 6.82 -6.40
N CYS A 269 30.55 8.10 -6.25
CA CYS A 269 31.66 8.71 -7.01
C CYS A 269 32.98 7.96 -6.79
N LEU A 270 33.29 7.58 -5.55
CA LEU A 270 34.52 6.83 -5.24
C LEU A 270 34.53 5.44 -5.88
N LEU A 271 33.41 4.74 -5.92
CA LEU A 271 33.29 3.44 -6.59
C LEU A 271 33.53 3.54 -8.10
N TYR A 272 33.01 4.59 -8.75
CA TYR A 272 33.16 4.80 -10.19
C TYR A 272 34.54 5.39 -10.58
N THR A 273 35.19 6.09 -9.67
CA THR A 273 36.55 6.69 -9.92
C THR A 273 37.68 5.80 -9.46
N SER A 274 37.42 4.73 -8.70
CA SER A 274 38.45 3.76 -8.31
C SER A 274 38.89 2.94 -9.53
N PRO A 275 40.22 2.91 -9.85
CA PRO A 275 40.70 2.12 -11.00
C PRO A 275 40.31 0.65 -10.81
N SER A 276 39.78 0.06 -11.88
CA SER A 276 39.46 -1.38 -11.89
C SER A 276 40.69 -2.19 -11.48
N PRO A 277 40.55 -3.30 -10.72
CA PRO A 277 41.71 -4.20 -10.46
C PRO A 277 42.41 -4.67 -11.72
N ARG A 278 41.75 -4.63 -12.90
CA ARG A 278 42.36 -4.93 -14.21
C ARG A 278 43.34 -3.85 -14.71
N ASP A 279 43.22 -2.62 -14.24
CA ASP A 279 44.11 -1.53 -14.66
C ASP A 279 45.46 -1.51 -13.88
N ARG A 280 45.54 -2.23 -12.75
CA ARG A 280 46.79 -2.38 -11.96
C ARG A 280 47.77 -3.40 -12.52
N THR A 281 47.40 -4.16 -13.55
CA THR A 281 48.29 -5.19 -14.13
C THR A 281 48.95 -4.76 -15.45
N ARG A 282 48.91 -3.47 -15.80
CA ARG A 282 49.56 -2.90 -16.98
C ARG A 282 50.55 -1.80 -16.60
N SER A 283 51.49 -2.07 -15.70
CA SER A 283 52.72 -1.28 -15.51
C SER A 283 53.89 -2.20 -15.38
#